data_2aeddfae6fb578e2fb808f92bc011060
#
_entry.id   2aeddfae6fb578e2fb808f92bc011060
#
_cell.length_a   1.000
_cell.length_b   1.000
_cell.length_c   1.000
_cell.angle_alpha   90.00
_cell.angle_beta   90.00
_cell.angle_gamma   90.00
#
_symmetry.space_group_name_H-M   'P 1'
#
loop_
_entity.id
_entity.type
_entity.pdbx_description
1 polymer ?
#
loop_
_entity_poly.entity_id
_entity_poly.type
_entity_poly.pdbx_seq_one_letter_code
_entity_poly.pdbx_strand_id
1 'polypeptide(L)'
;MTVKSIQTLVSEAMQEIKTINAEEAFKMVEDNNCNLIDIREARELEKTGSVENSVHISRGMMEIFLDPNSAFFQQGKLDQNKEMVLFCAGGVRSALAVKALHNMGYEKVSHIEGGFGAISQSKFKII
;
A
#
# COMPACT_ATOMS: atom_id res chain seq x y z
N MET A 1 31.26 8.21 -4.75
CA MET A 1 29.88 7.72 -4.70
C MET A 1 29.16 8.29 -3.50
N THR A 2 27.96 8.77 -3.68
CA THR A 2 27.17 9.38 -2.60
C THR A 2 25.94 8.54 -2.33
N VAL A 3 25.73 8.18 -1.07
CA VAL A 3 24.53 7.46 -0.65
C VAL A 3 23.38 8.47 -0.58
N LYS A 4 22.28 8.19 -1.25
CA LYS A 4 21.08 9.03 -1.19
C LYS A 4 20.37 8.89 0.15
N SER A 5 19.82 10.00 0.64
CA SER A 5 18.99 9.96 1.83
C SER A 5 17.64 9.31 1.53
N ILE A 6 16.97 8.85 2.58
CA ILE A 6 15.59 8.34 2.41
C ILE A 6 14.67 9.43 1.88
N GLN A 7 14.87 10.69 2.30
CA GLN A 7 14.08 11.80 1.79
C GLN A 7 14.24 11.99 0.30
N THR A 8 15.46 11.84 -0.22
CA THR A 8 15.73 11.94 -1.65
C THR A 8 15.02 10.81 -2.41
N LEU A 9 15.13 9.57 -1.92
CA LEU A 9 14.48 8.41 -2.54
C LEU A 9 12.96 8.59 -2.60
N VAL A 10 12.36 9.04 -1.51
CA VAL A 10 10.91 9.28 -1.46
C VAL A 10 10.52 10.39 -2.41
N SER A 11 11.28 11.49 -2.43
CA SER A 11 11.01 12.62 -3.31
C SER A 11 11.05 12.20 -4.79
N GLU A 12 12.04 11.39 -5.16
CA GLU A 12 12.15 10.86 -6.52
C GLU A 12 10.96 9.94 -6.85
N ALA A 13 10.59 9.07 -5.92
CA ALA A 13 9.45 8.17 -6.11
C ALA A 13 8.15 8.97 -6.29
N MET A 14 7.93 9.99 -5.47
CA MET A 14 6.71 10.80 -5.51
C MET A 14 6.49 11.49 -6.85
N GLN A 15 7.54 11.72 -7.63
CA GLN A 15 7.41 12.32 -8.97
C GLN A 15 6.85 11.33 -9.99
N GLU A 16 6.92 10.03 -9.71
CA GLU A 16 6.55 8.99 -10.68
C GLU A 16 5.30 8.21 -10.27
N ILE A 17 4.81 8.37 -9.04
CA ILE A 17 3.75 7.53 -8.50
C ILE A 17 2.46 8.31 -8.28
N LYS A 18 1.36 7.57 -8.15
CA LYS A 18 0.06 8.13 -7.83
C LYS A 18 -0.15 8.12 -6.32
N THR A 19 -0.51 9.26 -5.77
CA THR A 19 -0.83 9.43 -4.35
C THR A 19 -2.28 9.86 -4.23
N ILE A 20 -3.04 9.20 -3.35
CA ILE A 20 -4.43 9.56 -3.07
C ILE A 20 -4.56 9.84 -1.58
N ASN A 21 -5.59 10.59 -1.20
CA ASN A 21 -5.84 10.83 0.22
C ASN A 21 -6.71 9.71 0.81
N ALA A 22 -6.85 9.71 2.14
CA ALA A 22 -7.60 8.65 2.83
C ALA A 22 -9.08 8.65 2.44
N GLU A 23 -9.68 9.82 2.16
CA GLU A 23 -11.06 9.93 1.76
C GLU A 23 -11.32 9.28 0.40
N GLU A 24 -10.46 9.56 -0.56
CA GLU A 24 -10.52 8.92 -1.89
C GLU A 24 -10.38 7.41 -1.79
N ALA A 25 -9.41 6.97 -0.98
CA ALA A 25 -9.18 5.53 -0.76
C ALA A 25 -10.39 4.87 -0.12
N PHE A 26 -11.01 5.52 0.87
CA PHE A 26 -12.19 4.99 1.53
C PHE A 26 -13.32 4.76 0.52
N LYS A 27 -13.55 5.73 -0.36
CA LYS A 27 -14.58 5.61 -1.39
C LYS A 27 -14.28 4.45 -2.34
N MET A 28 -13.03 4.28 -2.73
CA MET A 28 -12.65 3.17 -3.60
C MET A 28 -12.93 1.81 -2.95
N VAL A 29 -12.66 1.70 -1.65
CA VAL A 29 -12.94 0.47 -0.90
C VAL A 29 -14.44 0.23 -0.80
N GLU A 30 -15.22 1.27 -0.49
CA GLU A 30 -16.69 1.17 -0.42
C GLU A 30 -17.28 0.73 -1.75
N ASP A 31 -16.76 1.22 -2.86
CA ASP A 31 -17.22 0.86 -4.20
C ASP A 31 -16.62 -0.46 -4.70
N ASN A 32 -15.82 -1.12 -3.88
CA ASN A 32 -15.13 -2.37 -4.21
C ASN A 32 -14.28 -2.25 -5.48
N ASN A 33 -13.60 -1.11 -5.63
CA ASN A 33 -12.80 -0.78 -6.82
C ASN A 33 -11.30 -0.94 -6.62
N CYS A 34 -10.85 -1.41 -5.47
CA CYS A 34 -9.43 -1.57 -5.22
C CYS A 34 -9.14 -2.73 -4.27
N ASN A 35 -7.87 -3.10 -4.25
CA ASN A 35 -7.30 -3.96 -3.23
C ASN A 35 -6.58 -3.05 -2.26
N LEU A 36 -7.03 -3.00 -1.01
CA LEU A 36 -6.40 -2.19 0.03
C LEU A 36 -5.34 -3.04 0.73
N ILE A 37 -4.10 -2.62 0.65
CA ILE A 37 -2.97 -3.43 1.14
C ILE A 37 -2.18 -2.67 2.20
N ASP A 38 -2.12 -3.25 3.39
CA ASP A 38 -1.33 -2.75 4.51
C ASP A 38 0.06 -3.38 4.43
N ILE A 39 1.08 -2.56 4.17
CA ILE A 39 2.45 -3.08 4.03
C ILE A 39 3.31 -2.89 5.28
N ARG A 40 2.68 -2.52 6.41
CA ARG A 40 3.38 -2.39 7.69
C ARG A 40 3.84 -3.75 8.20
N GLU A 41 4.66 -3.75 9.21
CA GLU A 41 5.06 -4.99 9.86
C GLU A 41 3.96 -5.50 10.80
N ALA A 42 3.89 -6.82 10.99
CA ALA A 42 2.86 -7.45 11.82
C ALA A 42 2.78 -6.85 13.22
N ARG A 43 3.91 -6.53 13.84
CA ARG A 43 3.93 -5.92 15.18
C ARG A 43 3.28 -4.54 15.22
N GLU A 44 3.28 -3.80 14.12
CA GLU A 44 2.59 -2.51 14.06
C GLU A 44 1.07 -2.73 14.11
N LEU A 45 0.56 -3.74 13.40
CA LEU A 45 -0.86 -4.08 13.44
C LEU A 45 -1.28 -4.56 14.83
N GLU A 46 -0.45 -5.35 15.50
CA GLU A 46 -0.72 -5.81 16.85
C GLU A 46 -0.84 -4.64 17.83
N LYS A 47 -0.04 -3.60 17.62
CA LYS A 47 0.02 -2.45 18.50
C LYS A 47 -1.10 -1.43 18.25
N THR A 48 -1.46 -1.21 17.00
CA THR A 48 -2.40 -0.13 16.61
C THR A 48 -3.73 -0.63 16.08
N GLY A 49 -3.83 -1.93 15.78
CA GLY A 49 -4.98 -2.49 15.08
C GLY A 49 -4.77 -2.52 13.57
N SER A 50 -5.71 -3.18 12.91
CA SER A 50 -5.75 -3.33 11.45
C SER A 50 -6.85 -2.47 10.88
N VAL A 51 -6.79 -2.23 9.57
CA VAL A 51 -7.83 -1.49 8.86
C VAL A 51 -8.81 -2.49 8.26
N GLU A 52 -10.10 -2.32 8.54
CA GLU A 52 -11.14 -3.20 7.99
C GLU A 52 -11.08 -3.20 6.46
N ASN A 53 -11.22 -4.36 5.87
CA ASN A 53 -11.14 -4.61 4.42
C ASN A 53 -9.72 -4.55 3.85
N SER A 54 -8.69 -4.40 4.67
CA SER A 54 -7.32 -4.45 4.17
C SER A 54 -6.78 -5.87 4.17
N VAL A 55 -5.85 -6.12 3.25
CA VAL A 55 -5.06 -7.36 3.21
C VAL A 55 -3.66 -6.99 3.70
N HIS A 56 -3.15 -7.73 4.68
CA HIS A 56 -1.82 -7.47 5.20
C HIS A 56 -0.76 -8.21 4.38
N ILE A 57 0.14 -7.45 3.79
CA ILE A 57 1.31 -7.99 3.09
C ILE A 57 2.47 -7.10 3.49
N SER A 58 3.32 -7.56 4.40
CA SER A 58 4.46 -6.75 4.84
C SER A 58 5.37 -6.39 3.66
N ARG A 59 6.01 -5.22 3.73
CA ARG A 59 6.84 -4.72 2.64
C ARG A 59 7.87 -5.74 2.16
N GLY A 60 8.47 -6.50 3.08
CA GLY A 60 9.48 -7.51 2.76
C GLY A 60 8.96 -8.70 1.96
N MET A 61 7.65 -8.94 1.98
CA MET A 61 7.02 -10.06 1.26
C MET A 61 6.25 -9.60 0.03
N MET A 62 6.20 -8.29 -0.22
CA MET A 62 5.29 -7.72 -1.21
C MET A 62 5.48 -8.30 -2.62
N GLU A 63 6.69 -8.25 -3.15
CA GLU A 63 6.92 -8.72 -4.51
C GLU A 63 6.70 -10.22 -4.64
N ILE A 64 7.01 -10.96 -3.57
CA ILE A 64 6.80 -12.41 -3.56
C ILE A 64 5.31 -12.73 -3.62
N PHE A 65 4.50 -12.06 -2.80
CA PHE A 65 3.07 -12.33 -2.73
C PHE A 65 2.29 -11.73 -3.90
N LEU A 66 2.77 -10.61 -4.46
CA LEU A 66 2.10 -9.97 -5.59
C LEU A 66 2.57 -10.48 -6.95
N ASP A 67 3.41 -11.49 -6.98
CA ASP A 67 3.65 -12.27 -8.18
C ASP A 67 2.33 -13.02 -8.49
N PRO A 68 1.71 -12.81 -9.67
CA PRO A 68 0.45 -13.47 -10.00
C PRO A 68 0.52 -15.00 -9.94
N ASN A 69 1.71 -15.58 -10.06
CA ASN A 69 1.92 -17.02 -9.99
C ASN A 69 2.14 -17.52 -8.56
N SER A 70 2.17 -16.63 -7.56
CA SER A 70 2.40 -17.03 -6.17
C SER A 70 1.21 -17.80 -5.62
N ALA A 71 1.49 -18.68 -4.66
CA ALA A 71 0.43 -19.41 -3.94
C ALA A 71 -0.52 -18.43 -3.23
N PHE A 72 0.03 -17.34 -2.67
CA PHE A 72 -0.77 -16.33 -2.01
C PHE A 72 -1.76 -15.67 -2.98
N PHE A 73 -1.30 -15.27 -4.16
CA PHE A 73 -2.16 -14.62 -5.15
C PHE A 73 -3.26 -15.57 -5.63
N GLN A 74 -2.94 -16.86 -5.79
CA GLN A 74 -3.88 -17.88 -6.25
C GLN A 74 -5.00 -18.16 -5.22
N GLN A 75 -4.85 -17.69 -3.98
CA GLN A 75 -5.91 -17.84 -2.97
C GLN A 75 -7.11 -16.92 -3.22
N GLY A 76 -7.01 -15.99 -4.16
CA GLY A 76 -8.13 -15.16 -4.57
C GLY A 76 -8.48 -14.01 -3.65
N LYS A 77 -7.61 -13.65 -2.70
CA LYS A 77 -7.85 -12.50 -1.80
C LYS A 77 -7.71 -11.17 -2.50
N LEU A 78 -7.00 -11.13 -3.61
CA LEU A 78 -6.75 -9.94 -4.40
C LEU A 78 -7.33 -10.12 -5.80
N ASP A 79 -7.81 -9.02 -6.37
CA ASP A 79 -8.31 -8.99 -7.73
C ASP A 79 -7.27 -8.28 -8.61
N GLN A 80 -6.65 -9.03 -9.52
CA GLN A 80 -5.59 -8.52 -10.40
C GLN A 80 -6.05 -7.35 -11.27
N ASN A 81 -7.35 -7.25 -11.53
CA ASN A 81 -7.90 -6.22 -12.40
C ASN A 81 -8.22 -4.91 -11.67
N LYS A 82 -8.13 -4.90 -10.36
CA LYS A 82 -8.41 -3.71 -9.55
C LYS A 82 -7.13 -3.01 -9.15
N GLU A 83 -7.23 -1.72 -8.87
CA GLU A 83 -6.10 -0.92 -8.41
C GLU A 83 -5.55 -1.47 -7.10
N MET A 84 -4.23 -1.50 -6.98
CA MET A 84 -3.57 -1.82 -5.72
C MET A 84 -3.35 -0.51 -4.96
N VAL A 85 -3.98 -0.37 -3.81
CA VAL A 85 -3.84 0.82 -2.97
C VAL A 85 -3.08 0.43 -1.72
N LEU A 86 -1.85 0.93 -1.60
CA LEU A 86 -0.93 0.58 -0.53
C LEU A 86 -0.93 1.63 0.56
N PHE A 87 -0.68 1.22 1.80
CA PHE A 87 -0.38 2.18 2.85
C PHE A 87 0.63 1.59 3.85
N CYS A 88 1.38 2.48 4.47
CA CYS A 88 2.27 2.15 5.59
C CYS A 88 1.89 3.07 6.76
N ALA A 89 2.79 3.31 7.71
CA ALA A 89 2.46 4.16 8.85
C ALA A 89 2.30 5.62 8.46
N GLY A 90 3.24 6.17 7.66
CA GLY A 90 3.26 7.60 7.33
C GLY A 90 3.44 7.95 5.86
N GLY A 91 3.65 6.97 4.99
CA GLY A 91 3.77 7.21 3.57
C GLY A 91 5.16 6.98 2.97
N VAL A 92 6.18 6.76 3.79
CA VAL A 92 7.56 6.59 3.31
C VAL A 92 7.75 5.24 2.61
N ARG A 93 7.48 4.17 3.33
CA ARG A 93 7.62 2.81 2.78
C ARG A 93 6.68 2.57 1.61
N SER A 94 5.47 3.11 1.67
CA SER A 94 4.48 2.90 0.62
C SER A 94 4.84 3.64 -0.66
N ALA A 95 5.46 4.83 -0.57
CA ALA A 95 5.94 5.53 -1.76
C ALA A 95 6.97 4.69 -2.51
N LEU A 96 7.94 4.13 -1.79
CA LEU A 96 8.96 3.27 -2.39
C LEU A 96 8.35 1.97 -2.91
N ALA A 97 7.33 1.45 -2.22
CA ALA A 97 6.65 0.23 -2.62
C ALA A 97 5.89 0.40 -3.94
N VAL A 98 5.22 1.53 -4.14
CA VAL A 98 4.53 1.80 -5.41
C VAL A 98 5.53 1.80 -6.55
N LYS A 99 6.67 2.47 -6.36
CA LYS A 99 7.72 2.49 -7.38
C LYS A 99 8.22 1.07 -7.69
N ALA A 100 8.41 0.24 -6.66
CA ALA A 100 8.83 -1.15 -6.84
C ALA A 100 7.79 -1.96 -7.63
N LEU A 101 6.50 -1.75 -7.38
CA LEU A 101 5.45 -2.45 -8.13
C LEU A 101 5.36 -1.98 -9.58
N HIS A 102 5.63 -0.69 -9.86
CA HIS A 102 5.76 -0.23 -11.23
C HIS A 102 6.90 -0.96 -11.96
N ASN A 103 8.04 -1.13 -11.29
CA ASN A 103 9.17 -1.88 -11.86
C ASN A 103 8.80 -3.35 -12.10
N MET A 104 7.87 -3.89 -11.33
CA MET A 104 7.38 -5.25 -11.49
C MET A 104 6.36 -5.39 -12.62
N GLY A 105 5.84 -4.25 -13.11
CA GLY A 105 4.89 -4.23 -14.23
C GLY A 105 3.46 -3.85 -13.86
N TYR A 106 3.18 -3.61 -12.58
CA TYR A 106 1.86 -3.13 -12.16
C TYR A 106 1.70 -1.67 -12.59
N GLU A 107 0.60 -1.36 -13.27
CA GLU A 107 0.32 0.00 -13.73
C GLU A 107 -0.67 0.72 -12.80
N LYS A 108 -1.67 0.00 -12.30
CA LYS A 108 -2.72 0.55 -11.46
C LYS A 108 -2.35 0.39 -9.99
N VAL A 109 -1.47 1.25 -9.52
CA VAL A 109 -0.99 1.24 -8.14
C VAL A 109 -0.94 2.66 -7.61
N SER A 110 -1.39 2.84 -6.38
CA SER A 110 -1.29 4.12 -5.66
C SER A 110 -1.00 3.87 -4.21
N HIS A 111 -0.70 4.93 -3.47
CA HIS A 111 -0.59 4.83 -2.02
C HIS A 111 -1.33 5.98 -1.34
N ILE A 112 -1.61 5.79 -0.05
CA ILE A 112 -2.41 6.75 0.72
C ILE A 112 -1.49 7.75 1.40
N GLU A 113 -1.68 9.04 1.10
CA GLU A 113 -0.96 10.12 1.74
C GLU A 113 -1.18 10.09 3.24
N GLY A 114 -0.09 10.18 4.00
CA GLY A 114 -0.14 10.13 5.46
C GLY A 114 -0.35 8.76 6.05
N GLY A 115 -0.58 7.74 5.23
CA GLY A 115 -0.67 6.34 5.66
C GLY A 115 -1.68 6.07 6.77
N PHE A 116 -1.34 5.18 7.68
CA PHE A 116 -2.21 4.79 8.78
C PHE A 116 -2.60 5.96 9.67
N GLY A 117 -1.70 6.93 9.83
CA GLY A 117 -2.01 8.15 10.60
C GLY A 117 -3.22 8.88 10.03
N ALA A 118 -3.24 9.08 8.70
CA ALA A 118 -4.37 9.71 8.02
C ALA A 118 -5.61 8.82 8.04
N ILE A 119 -5.44 7.52 7.82
CA ILE A 119 -6.53 6.54 7.84
C ILE A 119 -7.23 6.56 9.19
N SER A 120 -6.49 6.62 10.30
CA SER A 120 -7.06 6.61 11.65
C SER A 120 -7.90 7.85 11.95
N GLN A 121 -7.73 8.93 11.20
CA GLN A 121 -8.52 10.16 11.32
C GLN A 121 -9.65 10.22 10.30
N SER A 122 -9.84 9.17 9.52
CA SER A 122 -10.82 9.12 8.43
C SER A 122 -12.02 8.25 8.81
N LYS A 123 -12.84 7.94 7.81
CA LYS A 123 -14.00 7.05 7.98
C LYS A 123 -13.64 5.57 8.03
N PHE A 124 -12.41 5.21 7.74
CA PHE A 124 -11.98 3.81 7.83
C PHE A 124 -12.16 3.30 9.25
N LYS A 125 -12.60 2.05 9.35
CA LYS A 125 -12.77 1.40 10.65
C LYS A 125 -11.50 0.65 11.02
N ILE A 126 -10.99 0.89 12.22
CA ILE A 126 -9.84 0.17 12.79
C ILE A 126 -10.37 -0.97 13.63
N ILE A 127 -9.84 -2.14 13.39
CA ILE A 127 -10.30 -3.37 14.08
C ILE A 127 -9.17 -4.06 14.83
#